data_5262b65c872451e2108d9032d6bd7c0c
#
_entry.id   5262b65c872451e2108d9032d6bd7c0c
#
_cell.length_a   1.000
_cell.length_b   1.000
_cell.length_c   1.000
_cell.angle_alpha   90.00
_cell.angle_beta   90.00
_cell.angle_gamma   90.00
#
_symmetry.space_group_name_H-M   'P 1'
#
loop_
_entity.id
_entity.type
_entity.pdbx_description
1 polymer ?
#
loop_
_entity_poly.entity_id
_entity_poly.type
_entity_poly.pdbx_seq_one_letter_code
_entity_poly.pdbx_strand_id
1 'polypeptide(L)'
;MNLIYRIPAKLKISILLTGMIGLFLIKNLYDRSLTKDIQLTMESIYEDRLIAESYILKLSDEFHGLKWILDEQHNLSQKSIDSQLKIIEQISLDYLDTKLTPEEQVHFENFENLSWEISKKVKNRENVDSLIEYSLKELRILSEIQVKEAQLLLSQTNRTFSSKQIQSHLEIAVVVLVGLLIQSILISSKTIKAISKAPSHLN
;
A
#
# COMPACT_ATOMS: atom_id res chain seq x y z
N MET A 1 -2.17 -51.61 -8.41
CA MET A 1 -2.68 -50.47 -7.61
C MET A 1 -2.86 -50.81 -6.13
N ASN A 2 -1.87 -51.44 -5.45
CA ASN A 2 -2.01 -51.96 -4.09
C ASN A 2 -0.83 -51.65 -3.14
N LEU A 3 0.00 -50.64 -3.42
CA LEU A 3 1.14 -50.26 -2.57
C LEU A 3 0.70 -49.54 -1.28
N ILE A 4 -0.42 -48.84 -1.31
CA ILE A 4 -0.94 -48.04 -0.19
C ILE A 4 -1.45 -48.91 0.96
N TYR A 5 -1.88 -50.13 0.70
CA TYR A 5 -2.43 -51.02 1.73
C TYR A 5 -1.37 -51.71 2.63
N ARG A 6 -0.10 -51.77 2.21
CA ARG A 6 1.01 -52.40 2.95
C ARG A 6 1.70 -51.50 3.97
N ILE A 7 1.40 -50.19 3.98
CA ILE A 7 2.07 -49.23 4.86
C ILE A 7 1.44 -49.29 6.25
N PRO A 8 2.22 -49.45 7.34
CA PRO A 8 1.69 -49.45 8.70
C PRO A 8 1.02 -48.11 9.05
N ALA A 9 -0.09 -48.14 9.79
CA ALA A 9 -0.90 -46.97 10.13
C ALA A 9 -0.06 -45.82 10.72
N LYS A 10 0.96 -46.12 11.53
CA LYS A 10 1.90 -45.16 12.11
C LYS A 10 2.67 -44.40 11.04
N LEU A 11 3.10 -45.03 9.97
CA LEU A 11 3.85 -44.40 8.89
C LEU A 11 2.93 -43.49 8.04
N LYS A 12 1.68 -43.91 7.80
CA LYS A 12 0.68 -43.08 7.10
C LYS A 12 0.40 -41.77 7.88
N ILE A 13 0.23 -41.86 9.20
CA ILE A 13 0.02 -40.69 10.07
C ILE A 13 1.24 -39.78 10.05
N SER A 14 2.46 -40.35 10.15
CA SER A 14 3.70 -39.60 10.10
C SER A 14 3.84 -38.80 8.80
N ILE A 15 3.57 -39.45 7.64
CA ILE A 15 3.64 -38.77 6.34
C ILE A 15 2.62 -37.66 6.23
N LEU A 16 1.37 -37.85 6.68
CA LEU A 16 0.34 -36.82 6.70
C LEU A 16 0.72 -35.64 7.58
N LEU A 17 1.27 -35.92 8.78
CA LEU A 17 1.71 -34.90 9.72
C LEU A 17 2.88 -34.08 9.16
N THR A 18 3.86 -34.75 8.56
CA THR A 18 5.01 -34.09 7.92
C THR A 18 4.58 -33.22 6.75
N GLY A 19 3.64 -33.71 5.92
CA GLY A 19 3.06 -32.95 4.82
C GLY A 19 2.32 -31.70 5.33
N MET A 20 1.56 -31.83 6.41
CA MET A 20 0.86 -30.71 7.03
C MET A 20 1.83 -29.64 7.57
N ILE A 21 2.90 -30.10 8.27
CA ILE A 21 3.94 -29.17 8.76
C ILE A 21 4.62 -28.46 7.59
N GLY A 22 4.93 -29.18 6.49
CA GLY A 22 5.50 -28.61 5.28
C GLY A 22 4.61 -27.52 4.68
N LEU A 23 3.30 -27.76 4.58
CA LEU A 23 2.33 -26.75 4.11
C LEU A 23 2.29 -25.52 5.01
N PHE A 24 2.32 -25.70 6.34
CA PHE A 24 2.38 -24.57 7.28
C PHE A 24 3.67 -23.75 7.15
N LEU A 25 4.82 -24.38 6.92
CA LEU A 25 6.09 -23.68 6.72
C LEU A 25 6.07 -22.86 5.43
N ILE A 26 5.61 -23.44 4.32
CA ILE A 26 5.48 -22.74 3.04
C ILE A 26 4.55 -21.54 3.19
N LYS A 27 3.41 -21.72 3.85
CA LYS A 27 2.48 -20.64 4.14
C LYS A 27 3.12 -19.51 4.95
N ASN A 28 3.82 -19.85 6.04
CA ASN A 28 4.45 -18.83 6.89
C ASN A 28 5.45 -17.95 6.11
N LEU A 29 6.21 -18.57 5.19
CA LEU A 29 7.11 -17.84 4.30
C LEU A 29 6.34 -16.91 3.35
N TYR A 30 5.25 -17.38 2.76
CA TYR A 30 4.41 -16.59 1.87
C TYR A 30 3.74 -15.41 2.60
N ASP A 31 3.23 -15.63 3.83
CA ASP A 31 2.60 -14.60 4.65
C ASP A 31 3.58 -13.49 5.06
N ARG A 32 4.85 -13.83 5.31
CA ARG A 32 5.90 -12.84 5.59
C ARG A 32 6.16 -11.93 4.39
N SER A 33 6.26 -12.49 3.18
CA SER A 33 6.47 -11.71 1.96
C SER A 33 5.32 -10.71 1.75
N LEU A 34 4.10 -11.18 1.89
CA LEU A 34 2.91 -10.37 1.66
C LEU A 34 2.71 -9.26 2.71
N THR A 35 3.04 -9.52 3.99
CA THR A 35 3.02 -8.50 5.03
C THR A 35 4.02 -7.38 4.72
N LYS A 36 5.20 -7.74 4.21
CA LYS A 36 6.21 -6.78 3.77
C LYS A 36 5.70 -5.93 2.59
N ASP A 37 5.05 -6.54 1.59
CA ASP A 37 4.50 -5.82 0.45
C ASP A 37 3.42 -4.80 0.87
N ILE A 38 2.56 -5.17 1.82
CA ILE A 38 1.57 -4.26 2.40
C ILE A 38 2.24 -3.11 3.14
N GLN A 39 3.25 -3.40 3.95
CA GLN A 39 4.00 -2.37 4.67
C GLN A 39 4.64 -1.38 3.71
N LEU A 40 5.33 -1.86 2.67
CA LEU A 40 5.95 -1.01 1.64
C LEU A 40 4.91 -0.15 0.90
N THR A 41 3.73 -0.72 0.60
CA THR A 41 2.65 0.05 -0.04
C THR A 41 2.11 1.14 0.89
N MET A 42 1.93 0.86 2.20
CA MET A 42 1.49 1.86 3.17
C MET A 42 2.52 2.97 3.38
N GLU A 43 3.81 2.62 3.42
CA GLU A 43 4.91 3.56 3.48
C GLU A 43 4.92 4.48 2.23
N SER A 44 4.76 3.90 1.04
CA SER A 44 4.64 4.66 -0.21
C SER A 44 3.42 5.59 -0.23
N ILE A 45 2.25 5.15 0.28
CA ILE A 45 1.08 6.04 0.40
C ILE A 45 1.39 7.21 1.33
N TYR A 46 2.06 6.96 2.44
CA TYR A 46 2.38 8.00 3.41
C TYR A 46 3.45 8.96 2.88
N GLU A 47 4.61 8.45 2.50
CA GLU A 47 5.77 9.27 2.11
C GLU A 47 5.62 9.88 0.71
N ASP A 48 5.19 9.07 -0.28
CA ASP A 48 5.14 9.54 -1.66
C ASP A 48 3.85 10.34 -1.98
N ARG A 49 2.76 10.15 -1.20
CA ARG A 49 1.46 10.74 -1.53
C ARG A 49 0.98 11.76 -0.51
N LEU A 50 0.90 11.40 0.77
CA LEU A 50 0.40 12.32 1.80
C LEU A 50 1.37 13.47 2.08
N ILE A 51 2.67 13.21 2.10
CA ILE A 51 3.69 14.24 2.30
C ILE A 51 3.71 15.18 1.09
N ALA A 52 3.71 14.62 -0.14
CA ALA A 52 3.64 15.39 -1.36
C ALA A 52 2.39 16.29 -1.40
N GLU A 53 1.19 15.75 -1.07
CA GLU A 53 -0.05 16.52 -0.96
C GLU A 53 0.06 17.65 0.06
N SER A 54 0.74 17.43 1.20
CA SER A 54 0.94 18.48 2.19
C SER A 54 1.74 19.67 1.65
N TYR A 55 2.71 19.42 0.77
CA TYR A 55 3.46 20.51 0.11
C TYR A 55 2.60 21.22 -0.92
N ILE A 56 1.77 20.51 -1.71
CA ILE A 56 0.84 21.11 -2.67
C ILE A 56 -0.13 22.06 -1.95
N LEU A 57 -0.70 21.64 -0.81
CA LEU A 57 -1.60 22.46 -0.02
C LEU A 57 -0.88 23.69 0.54
N LYS A 58 0.34 23.55 1.07
CA LYS A 58 1.14 24.69 1.53
C LYS A 58 1.44 25.66 0.40
N LEU A 59 1.83 25.18 -0.79
CA LEU A 59 2.04 26.02 -1.97
C LEU A 59 0.78 26.77 -2.34
N SER A 60 -0.38 26.12 -2.32
CA SER A 60 -1.66 26.75 -2.60
C SER A 60 -1.97 27.88 -1.59
N ASP A 61 -1.75 27.63 -0.30
CA ASP A 61 -1.94 28.62 0.75
C ASP A 61 -0.99 29.84 0.58
N GLU A 62 0.27 29.57 0.23
CA GLU A 62 1.25 30.64 -0.01
C GLU A 62 0.90 31.48 -1.25
N PHE A 63 0.37 30.86 -2.31
CA PHE A 63 -0.11 31.58 -3.50
C PHE A 63 -1.36 32.41 -3.20
N HIS A 64 -2.28 31.92 -2.39
CA HIS A 64 -3.42 32.72 -1.90
C HIS A 64 -2.94 33.90 -1.04
N GLY A 65 -1.95 33.65 -0.18
CA GLY A 65 -1.31 34.71 0.60
C GLY A 65 -0.63 35.77 -0.27
N LEU A 66 0.09 35.34 -1.32
CA LEU A 66 0.72 36.24 -2.28
C LEU A 66 -0.32 37.10 -3.01
N LYS A 67 -1.43 36.51 -3.47
CA LYS A 67 -2.55 37.20 -4.11
C LYS A 67 -3.12 38.27 -3.18
N TRP A 68 -3.41 37.89 -1.93
CA TRP A 68 -3.94 38.85 -0.92
C TRP A 68 -2.99 40.03 -0.67
N ILE A 69 -1.67 39.76 -0.58
CA ILE A 69 -0.63 40.81 -0.43
C ILE A 69 -0.62 41.76 -1.62
N LEU A 70 -0.83 41.26 -2.83
CA LEU A 70 -0.81 42.08 -4.06
C LEU A 70 -2.09 42.90 -4.24
N ASP A 71 -3.24 42.36 -3.82
CA ASP A 71 -4.55 43.04 -3.91
C ASP A 71 -4.67 44.19 -2.89
N GLU A 72 -4.05 44.09 -1.71
CA GLU A 72 -4.01 45.15 -0.73
C GLU A 72 -3.02 46.26 -1.14
N GLN A 73 -3.43 47.12 -2.08
CA GLN A 73 -2.63 48.19 -2.71
C GLN A 73 -2.01 49.23 -1.75
N HIS A 74 -2.09 49.08 -0.42
CA HIS A 74 -1.64 50.08 0.54
C HIS A 74 -0.49 49.56 1.42
N ASN A 75 0.75 50.01 1.10
CA ASN A 75 1.94 49.96 1.96
C ASN A 75 2.61 48.62 2.29
N LEU A 76 2.38 47.57 1.53
CA LEU A 76 3.15 46.37 1.80
C LEU A 76 4.60 46.51 1.28
N SER A 77 5.52 46.20 2.18
CA SER A 77 6.96 46.28 1.93
C SER A 77 7.33 45.23 0.87
N GLN A 78 8.11 45.59 -0.13
CA GLN A 78 8.75 44.67 -1.09
C GLN A 78 9.38 43.47 -0.35
N LYS A 79 9.85 43.68 0.89
CA LYS A 79 10.40 42.66 1.77
C LYS A 79 9.39 41.55 2.09
N SER A 80 8.10 41.85 2.25
CA SER A 80 7.05 40.84 2.53
C SER A 80 6.84 39.97 1.31
N ILE A 81 6.80 40.54 0.12
CA ILE A 81 6.67 39.82 -1.15
C ILE A 81 7.88 38.91 -1.38
N ASP A 82 9.10 39.43 -1.20
CA ASP A 82 10.34 38.67 -1.37
C ASP A 82 10.42 37.50 -0.36
N SER A 83 9.90 37.71 0.86
CA SER A 83 9.82 36.65 1.87
C SER A 83 8.85 35.55 1.46
N GLN A 84 7.68 35.91 0.93
CA GLN A 84 6.66 34.98 0.45
C GLN A 84 7.17 34.13 -0.72
N LEU A 85 7.82 34.78 -1.70
CA LEU A 85 8.41 34.09 -2.84
C LEU A 85 9.50 33.10 -2.43
N LYS A 86 10.30 33.41 -1.39
CA LYS A 86 11.29 32.48 -0.85
C LYS A 86 10.67 31.26 -0.18
N ILE A 87 9.55 31.46 0.52
CA ILE A 87 8.81 30.34 1.13
C ILE A 87 8.28 29.42 0.05
N ILE A 88 7.68 29.98 -1.01
CA ILE A 88 7.20 29.22 -2.18
C ILE A 88 8.35 28.41 -2.81
N GLU A 89 9.50 29.04 -3.05
CA GLU A 89 10.68 28.37 -3.60
C GLU A 89 11.14 27.21 -2.72
N GLN A 90 11.20 27.39 -1.38
CA GLN A 90 11.63 26.34 -0.47
C GLN A 90 10.65 25.16 -0.48
N ILE A 91 9.34 25.42 -0.43
CA ILE A 91 8.33 24.36 -0.46
C ILE A 91 8.36 23.60 -1.81
N SER A 92 8.63 24.32 -2.92
CA SER A 92 8.81 23.73 -4.24
C SER A 92 10.00 22.76 -4.28
N LEU A 93 11.12 23.13 -3.66
CA LEU A 93 12.28 22.24 -3.52
C LEU A 93 11.96 21.01 -2.66
N ASP A 94 11.26 21.20 -1.53
CA ASP A 94 10.84 20.09 -0.66
C ASP A 94 9.88 19.15 -1.39
N TYR A 95 9.02 19.66 -2.28
CA TYR A 95 8.15 18.83 -3.13
C TYR A 95 8.94 18.04 -4.17
N LEU A 96 9.96 18.62 -4.79
CA LEU A 96 10.85 17.95 -5.76
C LEU A 96 11.64 16.78 -5.13
N ASP A 97 11.90 16.83 -3.82
CA ASP A 97 12.56 15.74 -3.10
C ASP A 97 11.62 14.54 -2.90
N THR A 98 10.32 14.68 -3.19
CA THR A 98 9.36 13.58 -3.16
C THR A 98 9.44 12.76 -4.46
N LYS A 99 8.83 11.58 -4.44
CA LYS A 99 8.80 10.70 -5.61
C LYS A 99 7.67 11.08 -6.56
N LEU A 100 8.00 11.79 -7.63
CA LEU A 100 7.05 12.22 -8.64
C LEU A 100 6.77 11.11 -9.69
N THR A 101 5.51 11.02 -10.11
CA THR A 101 5.14 10.29 -11.32
C THR A 101 5.47 11.13 -12.57
N PRO A 102 5.55 10.52 -13.77
CA PRO A 102 5.77 11.30 -15.01
C PRO A 102 4.67 12.34 -15.28
N GLU A 103 3.42 12.07 -14.86
CA GLU A 103 2.30 13.02 -14.99
C GLU A 103 2.47 14.20 -14.04
N GLU A 104 2.85 13.95 -12.78
CA GLU A 104 3.15 14.98 -11.79
C GLU A 104 4.31 15.86 -12.22
N GLN A 105 5.36 15.29 -12.76
CA GLN A 105 6.53 16.03 -13.21
C GLN A 105 6.14 17.08 -14.26
N VAL A 106 5.31 16.75 -15.24
CA VAL A 106 4.86 17.68 -16.28
C VAL A 106 4.09 18.87 -15.68
N HIS A 107 3.15 18.60 -14.76
CA HIS A 107 2.34 19.64 -14.14
C HIS A 107 3.16 20.50 -13.17
N PHE A 108 4.13 19.89 -12.49
CA PHE A 108 5.00 20.63 -11.59
C PHE A 108 5.99 21.52 -12.36
N GLU A 109 6.55 21.07 -13.48
CA GLU A 109 7.37 21.90 -14.36
C GLU A 109 6.58 23.10 -14.91
N ASN A 110 5.30 22.93 -15.25
CA ASN A 110 4.42 24.02 -15.64
C ASN A 110 4.23 25.03 -14.49
N PHE A 111 3.99 24.52 -13.29
CA PHE A 111 3.86 25.33 -12.07
C PHE A 111 5.15 26.13 -11.77
N GLU A 112 6.33 25.48 -11.86
CA GLU A 112 7.62 26.16 -11.64
C GLU A 112 7.85 27.28 -12.65
N ASN A 113 7.55 27.06 -13.93
CA ASN A 113 7.66 28.09 -14.97
C ASN A 113 6.75 29.29 -14.66
N LEU A 114 5.51 29.03 -14.25
CA LEU A 114 4.58 30.10 -13.83
C LEU A 114 5.07 30.85 -12.59
N SER A 115 5.56 30.14 -11.58
CA SER A 115 6.12 30.70 -10.35
C SER A 115 7.33 31.60 -10.64
N TRP A 116 8.22 31.15 -11.53
CA TRP A 116 9.34 31.95 -11.96
C TRP A 116 8.90 33.25 -12.68
N GLU A 117 7.91 33.15 -13.59
CA GLU A 117 7.37 34.30 -14.31
C GLU A 117 6.72 35.29 -13.33
N ILE A 118 5.94 34.79 -12.35
CA ILE A 118 5.35 35.61 -11.28
C ILE A 118 6.45 36.35 -10.51
N SER A 119 7.48 35.65 -10.07
CA SER A 119 8.60 36.26 -9.33
C SER A 119 9.27 37.39 -10.10
N LYS A 120 9.41 37.24 -11.42
CA LYS A 120 9.99 38.25 -12.31
C LYS A 120 9.05 39.46 -12.47
N LYS A 121 7.77 39.24 -12.75
CA LYS A 121 6.77 40.31 -12.99
C LYS A 121 6.46 41.10 -11.73
N VAL A 122 6.36 40.45 -10.58
CA VAL A 122 6.14 41.14 -9.30
C VAL A 122 7.27 42.14 -8.97
N LYS A 123 8.52 41.75 -9.26
CA LYS A 123 9.66 42.69 -9.12
C LYS A 123 9.54 43.92 -10.01
N ASN A 124 8.90 43.78 -11.18
CA ASN A 124 8.65 44.86 -12.13
C ASN A 124 7.33 45.59 -11.84
N ARG A 125 6.58 45.24 -10.79
CA ARG A 125 5.24 45.76 -10.46
C ARG A 125 4.20 45.57 -11.56
N GLU A 126 4.32 44.48 -12.32
CA GLU A 126 3.36 44.07 -13.34
C GLU A 126 2.21 43.27 -12.69
N ASN A 127 1.05 43.26 -13.34
CA ASN A 127 -0.08 42.44 -12.91
C ASN A 127 0.23 40.97 -13.13
N VAL A 128 -0.03 40.12 -12.11
CA VAL A 128 0.21 38.68 -12.10
C VAL A 128 -1.02 37.83 -11.76
N ASP A 129 -2.20 38.43 -11.63
CA ASP A 129 -3.42 37.75 -11.18
C ASP A 129 -3.72 36.49 -11.99
N SER A 130 -3.65 36.60 -13.33
CA SER A 130 -3.89 35.46 -14.21
C SER A 130 -2.84 34.35 -14.04
N LEU A 131 -1.58 34.70 -13.79
CA LEU A 131 -0.50 33.74 -13.56
C LEU A 131 -0.70 33.00 -12.26
N ILE A 132 -1.12 33.71 -11.19
CA ILE A 132 -1.46 33.10 -9.89
C ILE A 132 -2.62 32.11 -10.06
N GLU A 133 -3.67 32.47 -10.79
CA GLU A 133 -4.81 31.58 -11.06
C GLU A 133 -4.37 30.32 -11.83
N TYR A 134 -3.49 30.47 -12.83
CA TYR A 134 -2.93 29.33 -13.55
C TYR A 134 -2.05 28.45 -12.65
N SER A 135 -1.23 29.04 -11.77
CA SER A 135 -0.42 28.29 -10.80
C SER A 135 -1.30 27.49 -9.83
N LEU A 136 -2.35 28.10 -9.28
CA LEU A 136 -3.34 27.43 -8.43
C LEU A 136 -4.07 26.30 -9.16
N LYS A 137 -4.32 26.46 -10.47
CA LYS A 137 -4.91 25.39 -11.29
C LYS A 137 -3.95 24.20 -11.44
N GLU A 138 -2.66 24.44 -11.72
CA GLU A 138 -1.67 23.37 -11.79
C GLU A 138 -1.52 22.64 -10.43
N LEU A 139 -1.48 23.37 -9.31
CA LEU A 139 -1.46 22.78 -7.97
C LEU A 139 -2.69 21.91 -7.70
N ARG A 140 -3.88 22.33 -8.14
CA ARG A 140 -5.09 21.51 -8.02
C ARG A 140 -5.01 20.23 -8.84
N ILE A 141 -4.46 20.29 -10.06
CA ILE A 141 -4.26 19.09 -10.89
C ILE A 141 -3.29 18.14 -10.20
N LEU A 142 -2.19 18.65 -9.63
CA LEU A 142 -1.25 17.85 -8.85
C LEU A 142 -1.93 17.16 -7.67
N SER A 143 -2.76 17.86 -6.91
CA SER A 143 -3.55 17.29 -5.81
C SER A 143 -4.50 16.18 -6.29
N GLU A 144 -5.20 16.39 -7.41
CA GLU A 144 -6.07 15.38 -8.01
C GLU A 144 -5.29 14.11 -8.40
N ILE A 145 -4.06 14.26 -8.91
CA ILE A 145 -3.16 13.15 -9.24
C ILE A 145 -2.76 12.41 -7.95
N GLN A 146 -2.36 13.10 -6.88
CA GLN A 146 -2.00 12.49 -5.60
C GLN A 146 -3.14 11.63 -5.04
N VAL A 147 -4.38 12.16 -5.07
CA VAL A 147 -5.58 11.43 -4.60
C VAL A 147 -5.82 10.17 -5.46
N LYS A 148 -5.71 10.30 -6.78
CA LYS A 148 -5.90 9.18 -7.72
C LYS A 148 -4.86 8.08 -7.51
N GLU A 149 -3.59 8.44 -7.38
CA GLU A 149 -2.49 7.49 -7.12
C GLU A 149 -2.66 6.80 -5.76
N ALA A 150 -3.02 7.54 -4.71
CA ALA A 150 -3.32 6.95 -3.40
C ALA A 150 -4.48 5.94 -3.47
N GLN A 151 -5.55 6.25 -4.23
CA GLN A 151 -6.69 5.35 -4.43
C GLN A 151 -6.28 4.08 -5.20
N LEU A 152 -5.41 4.18 -6.20
CA LEU A 152 -4.88 3.04 -6.93
C LEU A 152 -4.10 2.10 -6.00
N LEU A 153 -3.20 2.64 -5.19
CA LEU A 153 -2.42 1.88 -4.21
C LEU A 153 -3.31 1.20 -3.17
N LEU A 154 -4.32 1.91 -2.64
CA LEU A 154 -5.31 1.33 -1.72
C LEU A 154 -6.12 0.21 -2.37
N SER A 155 -6.52 0.38 -3.63
CA SER A 155 -7.29 -0.64 -4.36
C SER A 155 -6.48 -1.92 -4.58
N GLN A 156 -5.19 -1.79 -4.89
CA GLN A 156 -4.26 -2.92 -5.01
C GLN A 156 -4.10 -3.64 -3.66
N THR A 157 -3.92 -2.90 -2.58
CA THR A 157 -3.84 -3.44 -1.23
C THR A 157 -5.11 -4.21 -0.85
N ASN A 158 -6.29 -3.65 -1.12
CA ASN A 158 -7.57 -4.30 -0.83
C ASN A 158 -7.77 -5.58 -1.65
N ARG A 159 -7.37 -5.63 -2.92
CA ARG A 159 -7.40 -6.87 -3.72
C ARG A 159 -6.50 -7.96 -3.11
N THR A 160 -5.33 -7.57 -2.65
CA THR A 160 -4.40 -8.47 -1.97
C THR A 160 -5.00 -9.03 -0.68
N PHE A 161 -5.66 -8.20 0.14
CA PHE A 161 -6.37 -8.66 1.34
C PHE A 161 -7.54 -9.61 1.03
N SER A 162 -8.35 -9.29 0.04
CA SER A 162 -9.50 -10.14 -0.34
C SER A 162 -9.05 -11.52 -0.82
N SER A 163 -7.98 -11.61 -1.59
CA SER A 163 -7.39 -12.88 -1.99
C SER A 163 -6.89 -13.69 -0.80
N LYS A 164 -6.31 -13.05 0.22
CA LYS A 164 -5.89 -13.70 1.47
C LYS A 164 -7.05 -14.29 2.26
N GLN A 165 -8.15 -13.59 2.34
CA GLN A 165 -9.30 -14.06 3.10
C GLN A 165 -9.85 -15.38 2.52
N ILE A 166 -9.95 -15.48 1.20
CA ILE A 166 -10.37 -16.73 0.51
C ILE A 166 -9.36 -17.84 0.77
N GLN A 167 -8.08 -17.56 0.66
CA GLN A 167 -7.01 -18.52 0.91
C GLN A 167 -7.02 -19.04 2.36
N SER A 168 -7.25 -18.20 3.35
CA SER A 168 -7.34 -18.57 4.76
C SER A 168 -8.48 -19.56 5.02
N HIS A 169 -9.66 -19.35 4.42
CA HIS A 169 -10.79 -20.28 4.55
C HIS A 169 -10.48 -21.65 3.95
N LEU A 170 -9.79 -21.68 2.80
CA LEU A 170 -9.39 -22.92 2.14
C LEU A 170 -8.38 -23.71 2.98
N GLU A 171 -7.45 -23.02 3.62
CA GLU A 171 -6.48 -23.63 4.53
C GLU A 171 -7.12 -24.28 5.76
N ILE A 172 -8.07 -23.58 6.40
CA ILE A 172 -8.83 -24.13 7.52
C ILE A 172 -9.54 -25.40 7.08
N ALA A 173 -10.17 -25.40 5.91
CA ALA A 173 -10.84 -26.58 5.35
C ALA A 173 -9.86 -27.75 5.14
N VAL A 174 -8.66 -27.49 4.60
CA VAL A 174 -7.61 -28.53 4.40
C VAL A 174 -7.14 -29.09 5.75
N VAL A 175 -6.89 -28.23 6.74
CA VAL A 175 -6.47 -28.67 8.09
C VAL A 175 -7.53 -29.57 8.75
N VAL A 176 -8.80 -29.17 8.66
CA VAL A 176 -9.92 -29.97 9.18
C VAL A 176 -10.01 -31.31 8.47
N LEU A 177 -9.90 -31.33 7.13
CA LEU A 177 -9.95 -32.55 6.32
C LEU A 177 -8.80 -33.51 6.68
N VAL A 178 -7.57 -33.00 6.81
CA VAL A 178 -6.41 -33.79 7.22
C VAL A 178 -6.59 -34.33 8.65
N GLY A 179 -7.13 -33.52 9.55
CA GLY A 179 -7.45 -33.95 10.93
C GLY A 179 -8.44 -35.12 10.95
N LEU A 180 -9.51 -35.04 10.16
CA LEU A 180 -10.50 -36.10 10.02
C LEU A 180 -9.90 -37.39 9.42
N LEU A 181 -9.01 -37.26 8.44
CA LEU A 181 -8.28 -38.42 7.85
C LEU A 181 -7.40 -39.10 8.91
N ILE A 182 -6.64 -38.36 9.69
CA ILE A 182 -5.81 -38.87 10.76
C ILE A 182 -6.68 -39.60 11.80
N GLN A 183 -7.79 -38.98 12.20
CA GLN A 183 -8.74 -39.60 13.15
C GLN A 183 -9.34 -40.87 12.62
N SER A 184 -9.75 -40.95 11.36
CA SER A 184 -10.26 -42.13 10.71
C SER A 184 -9.24 -43.29 10.68
N ILE A 185 -7.96 -43.01 10.40
CA ILE A 185 -6.87 -43.99 10.41
C ILE A 185 -6.65 -44.55 11.81
N LEU A 186 -6.69 -43.70 12.85
CA LEU A 186 -6.52 -44.11 14.24
C LEU A 186 -7.65 -45.03 14.72
N ILE A 187 -8.91 -44.71 14.41
CA ILE A 187 -10.08 -45.52 14.76
C ILE A 187 -10.03 -46.88 14.05
N SER A 188 -9.79 -46.89 12.75
CA SER A 188 -9.65 -48.09 11.95
C SER A 188 -8.55 -49.04 12.46
N SER A 189 -7.40 -48.45 12.86
CA SER A 189 -6.28 -49.22 13.42
C SER A 189 -6.60 -49.87 14.79
N LYS A 190 -7.44 -49.25 15.64
CA LYS A 190 -7.89 -49.80 16.91
C LYS A 190 -8.88 -50.94 16.70
N THR A 191 -9.82 -50.81 15.77
CA THR A 191 -10.82 -51.84 15.45
C THR A 191 -10.21 -53.14 14.93
N ILE A 192 -9.20 -53.04 14.07
CA ILE A 192 -8.49 -54.23 13.55
C ILE A 192 -7.75 -54.98 14.68
N LYS A 193 -7.14 -54.28 15.65
CA LYS A 193 -6.48 -54.89 16.79
C LYS A 193 -7.48 -55.57 17.74
N ALA A 194 -8.68 -55.01 17.94
CA ALA A 194 -9.72 -55.61 18.77
C ALA A 194 -10.25 -56.94 18.16
N ILE A 195 -10.45 -56.99 16.86
CA ILE A 195 -10.89 -58.23 16.14
C ILE A 195 -9.80 -59.32 16.17
N SER A 196 -8.52 -58.97 16.07
CA SER A 196 -7.39 -59.89 16.13
C SER A 196 -7.16 -60.52 17.54
N LYS A 197 -7.76 -59.95 18.60
CA LYS A 197 -7.67 -60.43 19.96
C LYS A 197 -8.88 -61.23 20.45
N ALA A 198 -9.89 -61.44 19.62
CA ALA A 198 -11.01 -62.29 19.97
C ALA A 198 -10.50 -63.76 20.16
N PRO A 199 -10.68 -64.37 21.34
CA PRO A 199 -10.19 -65.71 21.57
C PRO A 199 -10.98 -66.72 20.73
N SER A 200 -10.25 -67.57 20.03
CA SER A 200 -10.79 -68.78 19.36
C SER A 200 -11.12 -69.82 20.42
N HIS A 201 -12.15 -69.64 21.21
CA HIS A 201 -12.73 -70.68 22.03
C HIS A 201 -14.12 -71.02 21.53
N LEU A 202 -14.16 -71.94 20.61
CA LEU A 202 -15.31 -72.78 20.35
C LEU A 202 -14.78 -74.09 19.80
N ASN A 203 -14.52 -75.02 20.72
CA ASN A 203 -14.72 -76.42 20.56
C ASN A 203 -15.72 -76.93 21.59
#